data_d949e2d4b253b1c039379b1a90b3868b
#
_entry.id   d949e2d4b253b1c039379b1a90b3868b
#
_cell.length_a   1.000
_cell.length_b   1.000
_cell.length_c   1.000
_cell.angle_alpha   90.00
_cell.angle_beta   90.00
_cell.angle_gamma   90.00
#
_symmetry.space_group_name_H-M   'P 1'
#
loop_
_entity.id
_entity.type
_entity.pdbx_description
1 polymer ?
#
loop_
_entity_poly.entity_id
_entity_poly.type
_entity_poly.pdbx_seq_one_letter_code
_entity_poly.pdbx_strand_id
1 'polypeptide(L)'
;SFKQLVEGPNTKVMTRKTLTNHIDATYRTMRTKTMARLADIKSICTTVDIWTAHNKSFFGMTCHWIDPTSLQRVSAVLTCTQIHRKHTFDVIASLIDEIHTSFSLGDEVVRTITDNGANFAKAFKEYGFQEEDEETAEVDHKFGLISDVIDQPFQLPKHQRCTTHTLNLLSAYDIHKHLSCTSSTSAVYRSSIAKCSALWSKASHSCKAYEVIEVNTNRKLIVPCVTRWNSFYNAVERVMSVEYLSIVCDEMGVAKFKMHEISFLKEYCKVLKPLAMALDILQGEEKCYYGYLLPTLLKLVDRLQHSKVDLKVATSLPDTIITSIRKQFALLLDNTEGKPFQEAMLTAVTLPVFKLEDKREYAKMVVNEEARKISSEAGTTLPLQQQDTVGNYDNFFDYHQPAPQAVDVIADEVNKFLCDSNISLACMSTYPNTREVFLKFNATILSSATVERLFSLGARVVAPRWNRLSDKCVEELILLRYNKDFL
;
A
#
# COMPACT_ATOMS: atom_id res chain seq x y z
N SER A 1 -4.95 -47.51 -10.47
CA SER A 1 -5.52 -46.31 -9.84
C SER A 1 -4.39 -45.43 -9.30
N PHE A 2 -4.62 -44.12 -9.10
CA PHE A 2 -3.62 -43.20 -8.50
C PHE A 2 -3.11 -43.75 -7.15
N LYS A 3 -3.98 -44.36 -6.37
CA LYS A 3 -3.66 -44.98 -5.11
C LYS A 3 -2.60 -46.10 -5.26
N GLN A 4 -2.71 -46.93 -6.27
CA GLN A 4 -1.72 -47.99 -6.56
C GLN A 4 -0.36 -47.48 -7.02
N LEU A 5 -0.34 -46.27 -7.64
CA LEU A 5 0.89 -45.61 -8.10
C LEU A 5 1.68 -44.94 -6.97
N VAL A 6 1.02 -44.53 -5.89
CA VAL A 6 1.58 -43.70 -4.82
C VAL A 6 1.75 -44.48 -3.50
N GLU A 7 0.97 -45.54 -3.25
CA GLU A 7 1.12 -46.35 -2.05
C GLU A 7 2.35 -47.27 -2.14
N GLY A 8 3.27 -47.09 -1.23
CA GLY A 8 4.46 -47.93 -1.00
C GLY A 8 4.42 -48.54 0.40
N PRO A 9 5.44 -49.33 0.80
CA PRO A 9 5.48 -50.04 2.09
C PRO A 9 5.26 -49.12 3.29
N ASN A 10 5.64 -47.84 3.18
CA ASN A 10 5.54 -46.83 4.24
C ASN A 10 4.66 -45.63 3.90
N THR A 11 3.96 -45.64 2.76
CA THR A 11 3.14 -44.50 2.30
C THR A 11 1.71 -44.94 2.06
N LYS A 12 0.76 -44.42 2.85
CA LYS A 12 -0.67 -44.59 2.65
C LYS A 12 -1.32 -43.32 2.13
N VAL A 13 -2.08 -43.40 1.06
CA VAL A 13 -2.89 -42.29 0.57
C VAL A 13 -4.06 -42.06 1.53
N MET A 14 -4.14 -40.82 2.05
CA MET A 14 -5.26 -40.44 2.93
C MET A 14 -6.60 -40.54 2.20
N THR A 15 -7.65 -40.91 2.91
CA THR A 15 -9.02 -40.80 2.38
C THR A 15 -9.40 -39.31 2.28
N ARG A 16 -10.35 -38.98 1.40
CA ARG A 16 -10.88 -37.62 1.30
C ARG A 16 -11.35 -37.08 2.67
N LYS A 17 -12.08 -37.90 3.44
CA LYS A 17 -12.56 -37.50 4.76
C LYS A 17 -11.41 -37.22 5.74
N THR A 18 -10.41 -38.09 5.77
CA THR A 18 -9.23 -37.92 6.63
C THR A 18 -8.48 -36.64 6.27
N LEU A 19 -8.27 -36.36 4.95
CA LEU A 19 -7.62 -35.16 4.47
C LEU A 19 -8.40 -33.90 4.84
N THR A 20 -9.72 -33.88 4.63
CA THR A 20 -10.58 -32.73 5.00
C THR A 20 -10.55 -32.47 6.50
N ASN A 21 -10.61 -33.49 7.34
CA ASN A 21 -10.51 -33.34 8.79
C ASN A 21 -9.13 -32.79 9.22
N HIS A 22 -8.06 -33.18 8.53
CA HIS A 22 -6.73 -32.70 8.81
C HIS A 22 -6.58 -31.22 8.42
N ILE A 23 -7.13 -30.81 7.26
CA ILE A 23 -7.16 -29.42 6.82
C ILE A 23 -7.90 -28.56 7.85
N ASP A 24 -9.12 -28.95 8.26
CA ASP A 24 -9.94 -28.22 9.23
C ASP A 24 -9.22 -28.10 10.60
N ALA A 25 -8.61 -29.20 11.11
CA ALA A 25 -7.85 -29.17 12.36
C ALA A 25 -6.63 -28.21 12.27
N THR A 26 -5.88 -28.28 11.18
CA THR A 26 -4.71 -27.43 10.95
C THR A 26 -5.12 -25.95 10.80
N TYR A 27 -6.24 -25.69 10.11
CA TYR A 27 -6.82 -24.35 9.98
C TYR A 27 -7.21 -23.77 11.35
N ARG A 28 -7.89 -24.53 12.19
CA ARG A 28 -8.25 -24.07 13.54
C ARG A 28 -7.01 -23.73 14.38
N THR A 29 -5.99 -24.58 14.33
CA THR A 29 -4.73 -24.31 15.04
C THR A 29 -4.06 -23.04 14.54
N MET A 30 -3.94 -22.86 13.23
CA MET A 30 -3.40 -21.65 12.60
C MET A 30 -4.21 -20.42 13.01
N ARG A 31 -5.55 -20.47 12.94
CA ARG A 31 -6.42 -19.36 13.33
C ARG A 31 -6.22 -18.96 14.81
N THR A 32 -6.16 -19.93 15.71
CA THR A 32 -5.91 -19.68 17.14
C THR A 32 -4.55 -18.99 17.37
N LYS A 33 -3.50 -19.45 16.68
CA LYS A 33 -2.18 -18.82 16.76
C LYS A 33 -2.19 -17.38 16.20
N THR A 34 -2.91 -17.15 15.08
CA THR A 34 -3.06 -15.81 14.51
C THR A 34 -3.78 -14.88 15.48
N MET A 35 -4.89 -15.32 16.09
CA MET A 35 -5.62 -14.53 17.09
C MET A 35 -4.75 -14.22 18.32
N ALA A 36 -4.03 -15.21 18.85
CA ALA A 36 -3.10 -15.01 19.96
C ALA A 36 -2.00 -13.99 19.63
N ARG A 37 -1.49 -14.01 18.39
CA ARG A 37 -0.49 -13.02 17.95
C ARG A 37 -1.07 -11.61 17.83
N LEU A 38 -2.31 -11.48 17.36
CA LEU A 38 -2.99 -10.19 17.20
C LEU A 38 -3.40 -9.57 18.54
N ALA A 39 -3.67 -10.37 19.57
CA ALA A 39 -4.12 -9.89 20.88
C ALA A 39 -3.14 -8.92 21.57
N ASP A 40 -1.85 -9.03 21.28
CA ASP A 40 -0.80 -8.17 21.86
C ASP A 40 -0.48 -6.94 20.99
N ILE A 41 -1.16 -6.78 19.85
CA ILE A 41 -0.85 -5.72 18.88
C ILE A 41 -1.82 -4.56 19.04
N LYS A 42 -1.29 -3.37 19.31
CA LYS A 42 -2.08 -2.15 19.53
C LYS A 42 -2.49 -1.41 18.25
N SER A 43 -1.83 -1.69 17.11
CA SER A 43 -2.06 -0.95 15.87
C SER A 43 -2.01 -1.89 14.67
N ILE A 44 -3.15 -2.11 14.06
CA ILE A 44 -3.37 -3.02 12.94
C ILE A 44 -3.96 -2.24 11.78
N CYS A 45 -3.46 -2.48 10.58
CA CYS A 45 -4.10 -2.02 9.33
C CYS A 45 -4.74 -3.21 8.62
N THR A 46 -5.95 -3.07 8.13
CA THR A 46 -6.58 -4.11 7.30
C THR A 46 -6.64 -3.67 5.84
N THR A 47 -6.62 -4.62 4.91
CA THR A 47 -6.92 -4.38 3.51
C THR A 47 -8.04 -5.26 3.06
N VAL A 48 -8.91 -4.71 2.24
CA VAL A 48 -10.12 -5.39 1.77
C VAL A 48 -10.27 -5.20 0.27
N ASP A 49 -10.66 -6.27 -0.42
CA ASP A 49 -10.99 -6.22 -1.84
C ASP A 49 -11.94 -7.37 -2.23
N ILE A 50 -12.59 -7.26 -3.39
CA ILE A 50 -13.50 -8.26 -3.94
C ILE A 50 -13.00 -8.74 -5.29
N TRP A 51 -12.78 -10.04 -5.38
CA TRP A 51 -12.32 -10.69 -6.60
C TRP A 51 -13.40 -11.59 -7.19
N THR A 52 -13.62 -11.48 -8.50
CA THR A 52 -14.57 -12.33 -9.23
C THR A 52 -13.84 -13.29 -10.16
N ALA A 53 -14.10 -14.57 -10.02
CA ALA A 53 -13.57 -15.63 -10.86
C ALA A 53 -14.62 -16.71 -11.09
N HIS A 54 -14.76 -17.18 -12.33
CA HIS A 54 -15.68 -18.25 -12.70
C HIS A 54 -17.12 -18.04 -12.19
N ASN A 55 -17.65 -16.80 -12.29
CA ASN A 55 -18.97 -16.39 -11.81
C ASN A 55 -19.16 -16.49 -10.28
N LYS A 56 -18.10 -16.61 -9.52
CA LYS A 56 -18.06 -16.54 -8.07
C LYS A 56 -17.29 -15.30 -7.64
N SER A 57 -17.80 -14.63 -6.61
CA SER A 57 -17.11 -13.48 -6.01
C SER A 57 -16.62 -13.86 -4.63
N PHE A 58 -15.40 -13.45 -4.33
CA PHE A 58 -14.71 -13.70 -3.08
C PHE A 58 -14.37 -12.39 -2.39
N PHE A 59 -14.67 -12.29 -1.12
CA PHE A 59 -14.28 -11.20 -0.25
C PHE A 59 -12.97 -11.60 0.44
N GLY A 60 -11.92 -10.83 0.19
CA GLY A 60 -10.61 -11.04 0.80
C GLY A 60 -10.30 -9.96 1.81
N MET A 61 -9.79 -10.35 2.98
CA MET A 61 -9.27 -9.41 3.96
C MET A 61 -7.92 -9.89 4.48
N THR A 62 -6.94 -8.98 4.49
CA THR A 62 -5.64 -9.18 5.13
C THR A 62 -5.45 -8.18 6.25
N CYS A 63 -4.66 -8.52 7.26
CA CYS A 63 -4.24 -7.60 8.30
C CYS A 63 -2.72 -7.45 8.31
N HIS A 64 -2.26 -6.29 8.75
CA HIS A 64 -0.85 -5.88 8.74
C HIS A 64 -0.52 -5.14 10.02
N TRP A 65 0.63 -5.41 10.59
CA TRP A 65 1.16 -4.71 11.75
C TRP A 65 2.68 -4.66 11.72
N ILE A 66 3.25 -3.88 12.59
CA ILE A 66 4.70 -3.87 12.82
C ILE A 66 4.96 -4.66 14.10
N ASP A 67 5.77 -5.71 14.02
CA ASP A 67 6.17 -6.46 15.20
C ASP A 67 6.96 -5.56 16.16
N PRO A 68 6.50 -5.37 17.41
CA PRO A 68 7.15 -4.43 18.32
C PRO A 68 8.60 -4.80 18.65
N THR A 69 8.98 -6.06 18.55
CA THR A 69 10.33 -6.51 18.92
C THR A 69 11.32 -6.33 17.76
N SER A 70 10.95 -6.83 16.59
CA SER A 70 11.83 -6.83 15.40
C SER A 70 11.69 -5.58 14.55
N LEU A 71 10.65 -4.76 14.75
CA LEU A 71 10.24 -3.63 13.90
C LEU A 71 10.01 -4.02 12.44
N GLN A 72 9.81 -5.30 12.17
CA GLN A 72 9.49 -5.80 10.84
C GLN A 72 7.98 -5.81 10.63
N ARG A 73 7.56 -5.58 9.40
CA ARG A 73 6.16 -5.70 9.02
C ARG A 73 5.77 -7.17 8.95
N VAL A 74 4.64 -7.49 9.56
CA VAL A 74 4.03 -8.82 9.53
C VAL A 74 2.64 -8.69 8.90
N SER A 75 2.22 -9.74 8.20
CA SER A 75 0.89 -9.80 7.59
C SER A 75 0.24 -11.15 7.80
N ALA A 76 -1.08 -11.17 7.87
CA ALA A 76 -1.88 -12.40 7.87
C ALA A 76 -3.14 -12.21 7.03
N VAL A 77 -3.68 -13.30 6.48
CA VAL A 77 -5.00 -13.33 5.86
C VAL A 77 -6.03 -13.67 6.93
N LEU A 78 -7.05 -12.81 7.05
CA LEU A 78 -8.17 -13.05 7.96
C LEU A 78 -9.26 -13.90 7.29
N THR A 79 -9.57 -13.61 6.01
CA THR A 79 -10.57 -14.36 5.24
C THR A 79 -10.34 -14.30 3.74
N CYS A 80 -10.87 -15.28 3.02
CA CYS A 80 -11.07 -15.29 1.58
C CYS A 80 -12.37 -16.03 1.27
N THR A 81 -13.49 -15.46 1.72
CA THR A 81 -14.81 -16.11 1.70
C THR A 81 -15.59 -15.78 0.45
N GLN A 82 -16.42 -16.73 -0.02
CA GLN A 82 -17.29 -16.49 -1.17
C GLN A 82 -18.50 -15.64 -0.76
N ILE A 83 -18.80 -14.60 -1.55
CA ILE A 83 -19.99 -13.78 -1.38
C ILE A 83 -21.11 -14.38 -2.24
N HIS A 84 -22.23 -14.72 -1.61
CA HIS A 84 -23.44 -15.25 -2.28
C HIS A 84 -24.50 -14.16 -2.55
N ARG A 85 -24.27 -12.93 -2.10
CA ARG A 85 -25.21 -11.79 -2.19
C ARG A 85 -24.69 -10.73 -3.19
N LYS A 86 -25.51 -9.72 -3.47
CA LYS A 86 -25.05 -8.54 -4.21
C LYS A 86 -23.99 -7.81 -3.37
N HIS A 87 -22.99 -7.23 -4.03
CA HIS A 87 -21.91 -6.49 -3.37
C HIS A 87 -22.34 -5.04 -3.07
N THR A 88 -23.44 -4.89 -2.33
CA THR A 88 -23.93 -3.59 -1.89
C THR A 88 -23.08 -3.06 -0.73
N PHE A 89 -23.10 -1.76 -0.52
CA PHE A 89 -22.24 -1.12 0.49
C PHE A 89 -22.54 -1.59 1.92
N ASP A 90 -23.81 -1.87 2.23
CA ASP A 90 -24.29 -2.43 3.50
C ASP A 90 -23.77 -3.85 3.74
N VAL A 91 -23.79 -4.72 2.71
CA VAL A 91 -23.23 -6.08 2.78
C VAL A 91 -21.71 -6.03 3.00
N ILE A 92 -21.02 -5.12 2.31
CA ILE A 92 -19.58 -4.93 2.49
C ILE A 92 -19.26 -4.47 3.91
N ALA A 93 -20.00 -3.48 4.41
CA ALA A 93 -19.82 -2.96 5.76
C ALA A 93 -20.01 -4.05 6.83
N SER A 94 -21.11 -4.82 6.74
CA SER A 94 -21.38 -5.94 7.66
C SER A 94 -20.29 -7.01 7.60
N LEU A 95 -19.78 -7.37 6.41
CA LEU A 95 -18.71 -8.35 6.28
C LEU A 95 -17.40 -7.87 6.93
N ILE A 96 -17.07 -6.59 6.79
CA ILE A 96 -15.87 -6.00 7.44
C ILE A 96 -16.01 -6.14 8.96
N ASP A 97 -17.13 -5.70 9.50
CA ASP A 97 -17.41 -5.75 10.94
C ASP A 97 -17.43 -7.20 11.48
N GLU A 98 -18.15 -8.11 10.81
CA GLU A 98 -18.20 -9.53 11.18
C GLU A 98 -16.80 -10.15 11.24
N ILE A 99 -15.92 -9.84 10.29
CA ILE A 99 -14.57 -10.38 10.27
C ILE A 99 -13.73 -9.78 11.39
N HIS A 100 -13.74 -8.45 11.57
CA HIS A 100 -13.05 -7.81 12.68
C HIS A 100 -13.48 -8.40 14.02
N THR A 101 -14.77 -8.48 14.28
CA THR A 101 -15.34 -9.08 15.49
C THR A 101 -14.91 -10.54 15.67
N SER A 102 -14.89 -11.35 14.59
CA SER A 102 -14.49 -12.75 14.63
C SER A 102 -13.02 -13.00 15.00
N PHE A 103 -12.18 -11.98 14.86
CA PHE A 103 -10.77 -11.99 15.28
C PHE A 103 -10.53 -11.14 16.53
N SER A 104 -11.60 -10.65 17.19
CA SER A 104 -11.55 -9.77 18.35
C SER A 104 -10.74 -8.50 18.08
N LEU A 105 -10.87 -7.95 16.87
CA LEU A 105 -10.28 -6.69 16.46
C LEU A 105 -11.31 -5.56 16.65
N GLY A 106 -10.93 -4.52 17.36
CA GLY A 106 -11.72 -3.33 17.62
C GLY A 106 -10.91 -2.07 17.32
N ASP A 107 -10.66 -1.28 18.37
CA ASP A 107 -9.93 -0.01 18.31
C ASP A 107 -8.46 -0.16 17.85
N GLU A 108 -7.92 -1.39 17.88
CA GLU A 108 -6.60 -1.70 17.36
C GLU A 108 -6.52 -1.54 15.84
N VAL A 109 -7.66 -1.57 15.12
CA VAL A 109 -7.70 -1.36 13.67
C VAL A 109 -7.63 0.14 13.37
N VAL A 110 -6.43 0.65 13.22
CA VAL A 110 -6.18 2.08 12.98
C VAL A 110 -6.69 2.54 11.62
N ARG A 111 -6.73 1.64 10.62
CA ARG A 111 -7.17 1.98 9.26
C ARG A 111 -7.51 0.75 8.42
N THR A 112 -8.50 0.89 7.54
CA THR A 112 -8.82 -0.09 6.50
C THR A 112 -8.54 0.49 5.12
N ILE A 113 -7.76 -0.23 4.30
CA ILE A 113 -7.41 0.14 2.93
C ILE A 113 -8.28 -0.64 1.95
N THR A 114 -8.88 0.06 1.00
CA THR A 114 -9.63 -0.56 -0.10
C THR A 114 -9.16 0.00 -1.44
N ASP A 115 -9.59 -0.63 -2.52
CA ASP A 115 -9.50 0.01 -3.83
C ASP A 115 -10.44 1.24 -3.93
N ASN A 116 -10.51 1.86 -5.12
CA ASN A 116 -11.37 3.02 -5.36
C ASN A 116 -12.82 2.62 -5.74
N GLY A 117 -13.26 1.41 -5.41
CA GLY A 117 -14.59 0.90 -5.73
C GLY A 117 -15.70 1.73 -5.06
N ALA A 118 -16.72 2.13 -5.83
CA ALA A 118 -17.79 3.01 -5.36
C ALA A 118 -18.55 2.44 -4.15
N ASN A 119 -18.74 1.11 -4.09
CA ASN A 119 -19.44 0.46 -2.97
C ASN A 119 -18.59 0.46 -1.69
N PHE A 120 -17.27 0.34 -1.79
CA PHE A 120 -16.37 0.53 -0.64
C PHE A 120 -16.42 1.97 -0.14
N ALA A 121 -16.25 2.94 -1.04
CA ALA A 121 -16.32 4.36 -0.68
C ALA A 121 -17.65 4.70 0.01
N LYS A 122 -18.77 4.16 -0.48
CA LYS A 122 -20.08 4.37 0.12
C LYS A 122 -20.21 3.66 1.48
N ALA A 123 -19.71 2.43 1.64
CA ALA A 123 -19.72 1.72 2.91
C ALA A 123 -19.04 2.53 4.02
N PHE A 124 -17.85 3.05 3.76
CA PHE A 124 -17.14 3.87 4.73
C PHE A 124 -17.70 5.28 4.90
N LYS A 125 -18.40 5.82 3.92
CA LYS A 125 -19.14 7.09 4.07
C LYS A 125 -20.33 6.95 5.01
N GLU A 126 -21.08 5.85 4.92
CA GLU A 126 -22.31 5.64 5.70
C GLU A 126 -22.01 5.06 7.10
N TYR A 127 -21.03 4.15 7.23
CA TYR A 127 -20.74 3.41 8.47
C TYR A 127 -19.37 3.74 9.07
N GLY A 128 -18.55 4.58 8.42
CA GLY A 128 -17.21 4.91 8.89
C GLY A 128 -17.18 5.98 9.96
N PHE A 129 -16.02 6.14 10.58
CA PHE A 129 -15.74 7.19 11.55
C PHE A 129 -15.85 8.56 10.88
N GLN A 130 -16.75 9.40 11.35
CA GLN A 130 -16.93 10.79 10.91
C GLN A 130 -16.03 11.67 11.79
N GLU A 131 -14.97 12.28 11.23
CA GLU A 131 -14.28 13.37 11.91
C GLU A 131 -15.09 14.66 11.72
N GLU A 132 -15.35 15.38 12.80
CA GLU A 132 -16.23 16.58 12.81
C GLU A 132 -15.72 17.76 11.94
N ASP A 133 -14.53 17.66 11.32
CA ASP A 133 -13.84 18.75 10.64
C ASP A 133 -13.51 18.50 9.15
N GLU A 134 -14.09 17.54 8.47
CA GLU A 134 -13.94 17.45 7.03
C GLU A 134 -15.00 18.31 6.32
N GLU A 135 -14.65 19.57 6.00
CA GLU A 135 -15.28 20.29 4.88
C GLU A 135 -15.14 19.42 3.63
N THR A 136 -16.17 18.66 3.35
CA THR A 136 -16.29 17.86 2.14
C THR A 136 -16.34 18.82 0.96
N ALA A 137 -15.26 18.83 0.17
CA ALA A 137 -15.27 19.44 -1.15
C ALA A 137 -16.46 18.88 -1.93
N GLU A 138 -17.35 19.77 -2.30
CA GLU A 138 -18.61 19.54 -3.01
C GLU A 138 -18.39 18.66 -4.24
N VAL A 139 -19.00 17.48 -4.23
CA VAL A 139 -19.40 16.78 -5.44
C VAL A 139 -20.87 16.39 -5.28
N ASP A 140 -21.70 17.20 -5.95
CA ASP A 140 -23.10 16.96 -6.26
C ASP A 140 -24.07 16.66 -5.10
N HIS A 141 -24.53 17.74 -4.47
CA HIS A 141 -25.77 17.75 -3.71
C HIS A 141 -27.00 17.78 -4.64
N LYS A 142 -27.64 16.63 -4.78
CA LYS A 142 -29.11 16.58 -4.93
C LYS A 142 -29.60 15.29 -4.26
N PHE A 143 -30.16 15.46 -3.14
CA PHE A 143 -31.21 14.81 -2.40
C PHE A 143 -30.88 14.82 -0.89
N GLY A 144 -31.32 15.91 -0.24
CA GLY A 144 -31.44 15.93 1.21
C GLY A 144 -32.61 15.04 1.61
N LEU A 145 -32.34 14.00 2.32
CA LEU A 145 -33.28 13.43 3.29
C LEU A 145 -32.55 13.53 4.64
N ILE A 146 -33.22 14.18 5.57
CA ILE A 146 -32.87 14.19 6.99
C ILE A 146 -32.68 12.74 7.40
N SER A 147 -31.43 12.33 7.57
CA SER A 147 -31.11 11.04 8.16
C SER A 147 -31.44 11.19 9.64
N ASP A 148 -32.56 10.62 10.07
CA ASP A 148 -32.78 10.26 11.45
C ASP A 148 -31.51 9.51 11.89
N VAL A 149 -30.93 9.86 13.06
CA VAL A 149 -29.84 9.15 13.70
C VAL A 149 -30.37 7.73 13.99
N ILE A 150 -30.33 6.88 12.97
CA ILE A 150 -30.56 5.45 13.14
C ILE A 150 -29.37 4.97 13.96
N ASP A 151 -29.65 4.39 15.10
CA ASP A 151 -28.70 3.69 15.94
C ASP A 151 -27.91 2.69 15.07
N GLN A 152 -26.72 3.10 14.58
CA GLN A 152 -25.95 2.26 13.67
C GLN A 152 -25.40 1.09 14.48
N PRO A 153 -25.61 -0.16 14.05
CA PRO A 153 -25.25 -1.34 14.84
C PRO A 153 -23.75 -1.50 15.05
N PHE A 154 -22.92 -0.83 14.25
CA PHE A 154 -21.45 -0.88 14.33
C PHE A 154 -20.83 0.34 13.63
N GLN A 155 -19.55 0.59 13.89
CA GLN A 155 -18.75 1.63 13.25
C GLN A 155 -17.51 1.05 12.60
N LEU A 156 -17.29 1.36 11.31
CA LEU A 156 -16.10 0.93 10.60
C LEU A 156 -14.89 1.82 10.97
N PRO A 157 -13.65 1.25 10.94
CA PRO A 157 -12.42 1.99 11.17
C PRO A 157 -12.23 3.12 10.14
N LYS A 158 -11.23 3.99 10.38
CA LYS A 158 -10.83 5.01 9.38
C LYS A 158 -10.54 4.37 8.03
N HIS A 159 -11.06 4.99 6.96
CA HIS A 159 -10.88 4.53 5.59
C HIS A 159 -9.72 5.23 4.90
N GLN A 160 -8.99 4.49 4.08
CA GLN A 160 -8.05 5.06 3.13
C GLN A 160 -8.12 4.34 1.79
N ARG A 161 -8.20 5.12 0.72
CA ARG A 161 -8.08 4.57 -0.63
C ARG A 161 -6.65 4.11 -0.89
N CYS A 162 -6.52 2.99 -1.59
CA CYS A 162 -5.23 2.46 -2.00
C CYS A 162 -4.45 3.50 -2.83
N THR A 163 -3.33 3.97 -2.29
CA THR A 163 -2.50 5.00 -2.94
C THR A 163 -1.97 4.53 -4.29
N THR A 164 -1.52 3.28 -4.35
CA THR A 164 -0.97 2.72 -5.60
C THR A 164 -2.05 2.52 -6.66
N HIS A 165 -3.27 2.15 -6.26
CA HIS A 165 -4.40 2.09 -7.18
C HIS A 165 -4.76 3.48 -7.72
N THR A 166 -4.77 4.51 -6.88
CA THR A 166 -4.98 5.90 -7.29
C THR A 166 -3.93 6.37 -8.30
N LEU A 167 -2.65 6.11 -8.05
CA LEU A 167 -1.57 6.43 -9.01
C LEU A 167 -1.67 5.60 -10.30
N ASN A 168 -2.09 4.34 -10.22
CA ASN A 168 -2.34 3.49 -11.40
C ASN A 168 -3.48 4.04 -12.26
N LEU A 169 -4.59 4.49 -11.66
CA LEU A 169 -5.71 5.11 -12.39
C LEU A 169 -5.28 6.40 -13.09
N LEU A 170 -4.52 7.26 -12.41
CA LEU A 170 -3.94 8.45 -13.01
C LEU A 170 -3.11 8.07 -14.24
N SER A 171 -2.26 7.07 -14.11
CA SER A 171 -1.37 6.61 -15.16
C SER A 171 -2.11 5.98 -16.35
N ALA A 172 -3.08 5.15 -16.07
CA ALA A 172 -3.84 4.44 -17.09
C ALA A 172 -4.87 5.32 -17.80
N TYR A 173 -5.48 6.27 -17.10
CA TYR A 173 -6.58 7.08 -17.61
C TYR A 173 -6.15 8.50 -18.00
N ASP A 174 -5.60 9.29 -17.08
CA ASP A 174 -5.31 10.71 -17.34
C ASP A 174 -4.19 10.87 -18.37
N ILE A 175 -3.11 10.09 -18.27
CA ILE A 175 -2.00 10.12 -19.21
C ILE A 175 -2.46 9.66 -20.59
N HIS A 176 -3.21 8.55 -20.67
CA HIS A 176 -3.73 8.05 -21.95
C HIS A 176 -4.67 9.05 -22.58
N LYS A 177 -5.60 9.63 -21.83
CA LYS A 177 -6.52 10.66 -22.29
C LYS A 177 -5.78 11.87 -22.83
N HIS A 178 -4.82 12.39 -22.06
CA HIS A 178 -4.00 13.54 -22.48
C HIS A 178 -3.28 13.28 -23.81
N LEU A 179 -2.51 12.18 -23.90
CA LEU A 179 -1.73 11.84 -25.08
C LEU A 179 -2.59 11.52 -26.30
N SER A 180 -3.80 10.95 -26.09
CA SER A 180 -4.73 10.60 -27.18
C SER A 180 -5.54 11.78 -27.71
N CYS A 181 -5.79 12.81 -26.88
CA CYS A 181 -6.62 13.95 -27.23
C CYS A 181 -5.81 15.18 -27.67
N THR A 182 -4.53 15.26 -27.28
CA THR A 182 -3.66 16.39 -27.65
C THR A 182 -3.25 16.28 -29.11
N SER A 183 -3.58 17.27 -29.94
CA SER A 183 -3.36 17.26 -31.38
C SER A 183 -1.90 17.04 -31.80
N SER A 184 -0.94 17.58 -31.03
CA SER A 184 0.50 17.46 -31.31
C SER A 184 1.08 16.07 -31.01
N THR A 185 0.47 15.29 -30.11
CA THR A 185 1.01 14.01 -29.63
C THR A 185 0.17 12.80 -30.06
N SER A 186 -1.13 12.98 -30.34
CA SER A 186 -2.06 11.86 -30.53
C SER A 186 -1.67 10.91 -31.67
N ALA A 187 -1.22 11.43 -32.80
CA ALA A 187 -0.83 10.61 -33.95
C ALA A 187 0.44 9.79 -33.66
N VAL A 188 1.49 10.42 -33.08
CA VAL A 188 2.74 9.72 -32.73
C VAL A 188 2.53 8.73 -31.60
N TYR A 189 1.75 9.08 -30.60
CA TYR A 189 1.40 8.18 -29.49
C TYR A 189 0.71 6.91 -29.98
N ARG A 190 -0.40 7.06 -30.74
CA ARG A 190 -1.17 5.91 -31.26
C ARG A 190 -0.32 5.02 -32.16
N SER A 191 0.45 5.61 -33.08
CA SER A 191 1.33 4.87 -33.98
C SER A 191 2.42 4.11 -33.23
N SER A 192 3.08 4.76 -32.27
CA SER A 192 4.15 4.16 -31.47
C SER A 192 3.65 2.99 -30.62
N ILE A 193 2.52 3.19 -29.91
CA ILE A 193 1.96 2.14 -29.05
C ILE A 193 1.40 0.98 -29.89
N ALA A 194 0.81 1.24 -31.06
CA ALA A 194 0.37 0.17 -31.96
C ALA A 194 1.52 -0.73 -32.40
N LYS A 195 2.70 -0.16 -32.69
CA LYS A 195 3.91 -0.94 -33.04
C LYS A 195 4.47 -1.71 -31.83
N CYS A 196 4.49 -1.11 -30.64
CA CYS A 196 4.84 -1.84 -29.41
C CYS A 196 3.90 -3.04 -29.21
N SER A 197 2.59 -2.82 -29.36
CA SER A 197 1.57 -3.87 -29.20
C SER A 197 1.73 -5.00 -30.23
N ALA A 198 2.09 -4.65 -31.47
CA ALA A 198 2.38 -5.65 -32.49
C ALA A 198 3.60 -6.51 -32.13
N LEU A 199 4.67 -5.91 -31.59
CA LEU A 199 5.85 -6.63 -31.09
C LEU A 199 5.49 -7.56 -29.94
N TRP A 200 4.74 -7.09 -28.93
CA TRP A 200 4.32 -7.89 -27.78
C TRP A 200 3.42 -9.06 -28.21
N SER A 201 2.48 -8.81 -29.12
CA SER A 201 1.61 -9.86 -29.66
C SER A 201 2.41 -10.94 -30.39
N LYS A 202 3.35 -10.55 -31.26
CA LYS A 202 4.23 -11.51 -31.93
C LYS A 202 5.09 -12.31 -30.95
N ALA A 203 5.69 -11.63 -29.97
CA ALA A 203 6.52 -12.26 -28.95
C ALA A 203 5.75 -13.28 -28.08
N SER A 204 4.46 -13.05 -27.82
CA SER A 204 3.63 -13.94 -27.01
C SER A 204 3.06 -15.14 -27.75
N HIS A 205 2.96 -15.10 -29.10
CA HIS A 205 2.32 -16.14 -29.89
C HIS A 205 3.27 -16.94 -30.78
N SER A 206 4.56 -16.62 -30.85
CA SER A 206 5.52 -17.26 -31.75
C SER A 206 6.84 -17.61 -31.05
N CYS A 207 7.15 -18.90 -30.97
CA CYS A 207 8.45 -19.39 -30.49
C CYS A 207 9.62 -18.83 -31.32
N LYS A 208 9.44 -18.73 -32.66
CA LYS A 208 10.46 -18.17 -33.57
C LYS A 208 10.72 -16.68 -33.26
N ALA A 209 9.66 -15.90 -33.00
CA ALA A 209 9.79 -14.49 -32.62
C ALA A 209 10.52 -14.36 -31.29
N TYR A 210 10.28 -15.27 -30.35
CA TYR A 210 10.98 -15.34 -29.09
C TYR A 210 12.49 -15.55 -29.29
N GLU A 211 12.91 -16.51 -30.11
CA GLU A 211 14.31 -16.79 -30.41
C GLU A 211 15.02 -15.58 -31.05
N VAL A 212 14.35 -14.91 -32.01
CA VAL A 212 14.84 -13.67 -32.64
C VAL A 212 15.14 -12.60 -31.60
N ILE A 213 14.24 -12.40 -30.65
CA ILE A 213 14.41 -11.40 -29.61
C ILE A 213 15.57 -11.79 -28.67
N GLU A 214 15.62 -13.06 -28.26
CA GLU A 214 16.64 -13.55 -27.32
C GLU A 214 18.05 -13.44 -27.94
N VAL A 215 18.21 -13.80 -29.22
CA VAL A 215 19.48 -13.70 -29.94
C VAL A 215 19.94 -12.24 -30.09
N ASN A 216 19.04 -11.32 -30.41
CA ASN A 216 19.39 -9.91 -30.68
C ASN A 216 19.47 -9.04 -29.42
N THR A 217 18.91 -9.47 -28.27
CA THR A 217 18.80 -8.60 -27.07
C THR A 217 19.33 -9.24 -25.79
N ASN A 218 19.61 -10.54 -25.80
CA ASN A 218 19.93 -11.34 -24.64
C ASN A 218 18.92 -11.19 -23.46
N ARG A 219 17.71 -10.72 -23.75
CA ARG A 219 16.63 -10.45 -22.78
C ARG A 219 15.27 -10.60 -23.46
N LYS A 220 14.31 -11.19 -22.71
CA LYS A 220 12.93 -11.34 -23.18
C LYS A 220 12.21 -9.99 -23.22
N LEU A 221 11.31 -9.79 -24.20
CA LEU A 221 10.33 -8.71 -24.16
C LEU A 221 9.36 -8.95 -23.01
N ILE A 222 8.94 -7.87 -22.37
CA ILE A 222 7.89 -7.89 -21.38
C ILE A 222 6.57 -7.66 -22.10
N VAL A 223 5.62 -8.58 -21.94
CA VAL A 223 4.24 -8.38 -22.42
C VAL A 223 3.46 -7.71 -21.30
N PRO A 224 2.86 -6.54 -21.53
CA PRO A 224 2.19 -5.81 -20.46
C PRO A 224 0.96 -6.56 -19.94
N CYS A 225 0.78 -6.55 -18.63
CA CYS A 225 -0.46 -6.99 -18.00
C CYS A 225 -1.44 -5.82 -17.97
N VAL A 226 -2.69 -6.06 -18.40
CA VAL A 226 -3.70 -5.00 -18.55
C VAL A 226 -4.05 -4.33 -17.20
N THR A 227 -3.92 -5.06 -16.10
CA THR A 227 -4.34 -4.60 -14.76
C THR A 227 -3.31 -3.77 -14.02
N ARG A 228 -2.05 -3.69 -14.52
CA ARG A 228 -0.94 -3.02 -13.82
C ARG A 228 -0.20 -2.07 -14.76
N TRP A 229 -0.32 -0.78 -14.53
CA TRP A 229 0.32 0.23 -15.36
C TRP A 229 1.86 0.14 -15.38
N ASN A 230 2.52 -0.15 -14.27
CA ASN A 230 3.97 -0.38 -14.25
C ASN A 230 4.40 -1.45 -15.24
N SER A 231 3.56 -2.49 -15.45
CA SER A 231 3.82 -3.51 -16.47
C SER A 231 3.85 -2.93 -17.89
N PHE A 232 2.98 -1.96 -18.18
CA PHE A 232 2.96 -1.28 -19.47
C PHE A 232 4.19 -0.38 -19.65
N TYR A 233 4.53 0.44 -18.65
CA TYR A 233 5.74 1.26 -18.67
C TYR A 233 6.99 0.38 -18.89
N ASN A 234 7.16 -0.67 -18.10
CA ASN A 234 8.29 -1.59 -18.18
C ASN A 234 8.36 -2.28 -19.55
N ALA A 235 7.22 -2.58 -20.16
CA ALA A 235 7.16 -3.18 -21.49
C ALA A 235 7.62 -2.19 -22.58
N VAL A 236 7.22 -0.91 -22.48
CA VAL A 236 7.70 0.15 -23.40
C VAL A 236 9.19 0.40 -23.22
N GLU A 237 9.64 0.56 -21.96
CA GLU A 237 11.06 0.75 -21.63
C GLU A 237 11.90 -0.41 -22.15
N ARG A 238 11.41 -1.65 -22.04
CA ARG A 238 12.07 -2.85 -22.59
C ARG A 238 12.19 -2.80 -24.10
N VAL A 239 11.17 -2.34 -24.84
CA VAL A 239 11.26 -2.15 -26.29
C VAL A 239 12.32 -1.09 -26.64
N MET A 240 12.38 0.00 -25.87
CA MET A 240 13.38 1.06 -26.11
C MET A 240 14.80 0.67 -25.72
N SER A 241 15.00 -0.37 -24.93
CA SER A 241 16.31 -0.92 -24.58
C SER A 241 16.88 -1.90 -25.61
N VAL A 242 16.15 -2.21 -26.67
CA VAL A 242 16.58 -3.12 -27.74
C VAL A 242 17.57 -2.40 -28.67
N GLU A 243 18.81 -2.83 -28.74
CA GLU A 243 19.87 -2.18 -29.51
C GLU A 243 19.58 -2.16 -31.03
N TYR A 244 19.15 -3.28 -31.58
CA TYR A 244 18.89 -3.47 -33.02
C TYR A 244 17.40 -3.56 -33.32
N LEU A 245 16.59 -2.66 -32.73
CA LEU A 245 15.12 -2.67 -32.82
C LEU A 245 14.61 -2.75 -34.28
N SER A 246 15.28 -2.09 -35.23
CA SER A 246 14.92 -2.12 -36.63
C SER A 246 15.06 -3.51 -37.26
N ILE A 247 16.13 -4.25 -36.91
CA ILE A 247 16.38 -5.63 -37.38
C ILE A 247 15.33 -6.55 -36.76
N VAL A 248 15.09 -6.43 -35.49
CA VAL A 248 14.06 -7.23 -34.78
C VAL A 248 12.68 -7.01 -35.40
N CYS A 249 12.32 -5.76 -35.76
CA CYS A 249 11.06 -5.47 -36.45
C CYS A 249 10.96 -6.16 -37.82
N ASP A 250 12.06 -6.16 -38.58
CA ASP A 250 12.09 -6.83 -39.91
C ASP A 250 11.92 -8.34 -39.77
N GLU A 251 12.71 -8.98 -38.92
CA GLU A 251 12.67 -10.43 -38.71
C GLU A 251 11.31 -10.90 -38.14
N MET A 252 10.67 -10.06 -37.34
CA MET A 252 9.33 -10.33 -36.79
C MET A 252 8.19 -9.95 -37.75
N GLY A 253 8.47 -9.28 -38.88
CA GLY A 253 7.46 -8.77 -39.80
C GLY A 253 6.54 -7.73 -39.15
N VAL A 254 7.10 -6.84 -38.32
CA VAL A 254 6.41 -5.73 -37.68
C VAL A 254 6.90 -4.42 -38.30
N ALA A 255 6.02 -3.43 -38.42
CA ALA A 255 6.38 -2.14 -38.98
C ALA A 255 7.47 -1.44 -38.11
N LYS A 256 8.54 -0.97 -38.81
CA LYS A 256 9.65 -0.26 -38.14
C LYS A 256 9.20 1.05 -37.48
N PHE A 257 9.85 1.37 -36.38
CA PHE A 257 9.67 2.66 -35.73
C PHE A 257 10.38 3.76 -36.55
N LYS A 258 9.67 4.87 -36.75
CA LYS A 258 10.24 6.08 -37.36
C LYS A 258 11.03 6.85 -36.28
N MET A 259 11.98 7.70 -36.70
CA MET A 259 12.83 8.46 -35.77
C MET A 259 12.04 9.32 -34.77
N HIS A 260 10.95 9.96 -35.21
CA HIS A 260 10.09 10.76 -34.33
C HIS A 260 9.30 9.90 -33.32
N GLU A 261 8.95 8.66 -33.65
CA GLU A 261 8.29 7.70 -32.75
C GLU A 261 9.27 7.21 -31.68
N ILE A 262 10.53 6.94 -32.07
CA ILE A 262 11.60 6.59 -31.13
C ILE A 262 11.90 7.75 -30.18
N SER A 263 11.98 8.99 -30.70
CA SER A 263 12.16 10.18 -29.89
C SER A 263 11.03 10.35 -28.89
N PHE A 264 9.77 10.24 -29.35
CA PHE A 264 8.60 10.28 -28.48
C PHE A 264 8.65 9.21 -27.38
N LEU A 265 8.92 7.93 -27.71
CA LEU A 265 8.96 6.85 -26.72
C LEU A 265 10.09 7.03 -25.70
N LYS A 266 11.23 7.59 -26.10
CA LYS A 266 12.33 7.96 -25.17
C LYS A 266 11.89 9.06 -24.18
N GLU A 267 11.23 10.10 -24.69
CA GLU A 267 10.68 11.18 -23.84
C GLU A 267 9.58 10.63 -22.92
N TYR A 268 8.69 9.78 -23.42
CA TYR A 268 7.67 9.09 -22.66
C TYR A 268 8.29 8.30 -21.50
N CYS A 269 9.29 7.47 -21.76
CA CYS A 269 9.99 6.74 -20.72
C CYS A 269 10.71 7.67 -19.72
N LYS A 270 11.35 8.74 -20.19
CA LYS A 270 12.03 9.74 -19.35
C LYS A 270 11.05 10.38 -18.34
N VAL A 271 9.91 10.84 -18.84
CA VAL A 271 8.88 11.53 -18.01
C VAL A 271 8.21 10.57 -17.03
N LEU A 272 7.95 9.34 -17.44
CA LEU A 272 7.18 8.38 -16.62
C LEU A 272 8.04 7.56 -15.66
N LYS A 273 9.36 7.56 -15.82
CA LYS A 273 10.28 6.84 -14.93
C LYS A 273 10.10 7.20 -13.45
N PRO A 274 9.99 8.49 -13.05
CA PRO A 274 9.75 8.84 -11.66
C PRO A 274 8.44 8.25 -11.10
N LEU A 275 7.37 8.20 -11.91
CA LEU A 275 6.09 7.64 -11.52
C LEU A 275 6.16 6.12 -11.34
N ALA A 276 6.85 5.42 -12.25
CA ALA A 276 7.09 3.99 -12.12
C ALA A 276 7.89 3.67 -10.84
N MET A 277 8.94 4.44 -10.55
CA MET A 277 9.72 4.28 -9.32
C MET A 277 8.87 4.55 -8.07
N ALA A 278 8.02 5.58 -8.06
CA ALA A 278 7.13 5.87 -6.96
C ALA A 278 6.15 4.72 -6.70
N LEU A 279 5.56 4.15 -7.76
CA LEU A 279 4.69 2.98 -7.67
C LEU A 279 5.43 1.76 -7.10
N ASP A 280 6.66 1.49 -7.56
CA ASP A 280 7.46 0.37 -7.04
C ASP A 280 7.78 0.52 -5.55
N ILE A 281 8.09 1.75 -5.09
CA ILE A 281 8.32 2.04 -3.68
C ILE A 281 7.04 1.81 -2.87
N LEU A 282 5.92 2.40 -3.29
CA LEU A 282 4.66 2.38 -2.53
C LEU A 282 3.92 1.02 -2.58
N GLN A 283 4.26 0.14 -3.53
CA GLN A 283 3.77 -1.24 -3.59
C GLN A 283 4.57 -2.22 -2.72
N GLY A 284 5.70 -1.77 -2.17
CA GLY A 284 6.53 -2.58 -1.31
C GLY A 284 5.75 -3.04 -0.08
N GLU A 285 5.79 -4.34 0.24
CA GLU A 285 5.06 -4.91 1.37
C GLU A 285 5.90 -4.93 2.64
N GLU A 286 7.12 -5.45 2.57
CA GLU A 286 7.97 -5.68 3.74
C GLU A 286 8.66 -4.41 4.25
N LYS A 287 9.06 -3.52 3.34
CA LYS A 287 9.89 -2.34 3.65
C LYS A 287 9.17 -1.01 3.41
N CYS A 288 7.91 -1.03 3.04
CA CYS A 288 7.13 0.18 2.85
C CYS A 288 6.25 0.44 4.08
N TYR A 289 6.55 1.52 4.77
CA TYR A 289 5.77 2.07 5.89
C TYR A 289 4.94 3.26 5.40
N TYR A 290 3.91 3.63 6.15
CA TYR A 290 3.07 4.77 5.78
C TYR A 290 3.86 6.06 5.58
N GLY A 291 4.90 6.27 6.37
CA GLY A 291 5.80 7.42 6.27
C GLY A 291 6.55 7.56 4.94
N TYR A 292 6.52 6.56 4.04
CA TYR A 292 7.04 6.72 2.68
C TYR A 292 6.12 7.56 1.78
N LEU A 293 4.83 7.74 2.13
CA LEU A 293 3.84 8.38 1.26
C LEU A 293 4.24 9.81 0.91
N LEU A 294 4.30 10.68 1.89
CA LEU A 294 4.53 12.11 1.67
C LEU A 294 5.88 12.42 1.00
N PRO A 295 7.02 11.87 1.47
CA PRO A 295 8.30 12.09 0.81
C PRO A 295 8.33 11.58 -0.65
N THR A 296 7.67 10.45 -0.93
CA THR A 296 7.60 9.90 -2.29
C THR A 296 6.79 10.79 -3.21
N LEU A 297 5.63 11.30 -2.77
CA LEU A 297 4.80 12.22 -3.56
C LEU A 297 5.52 13.55 -3.83
N LEU A 298 6.16 14.14 -2.82
CA LEU A 298 6.93 15.37 -2.96
C LEU A 298 8.10 15.18 -3.96
N LYS A 299 8.84 14.07 -3.81
CA LYS A 299 9.95 13.77 -4.72
C LYS A 299 9.50 13.42 -6.13
N LEU A 300 8.34 12.79 -6.28
CA LEU A 300 7.73 12.53 -7.58
C LEU A 300 7.42 13.84 -8.32
N VAL A 301 6.76 14.79 -7.65
CA VAL A 301 6.45 16.11 -8.22
C VAL A 301 7.73 16.85 -8.60
N ASP A 302 8.74 16.88 -7.73
CA ASP A 302 10.04 17.48 -7.99
C ASP A 302 10.72 16.88 -9.24
N ARG A 303 10.81 15.55 -9.33
CA ARG A 303 11.41 14.86 -10.49
C ARG A 303 10.63 15.08 -11.79
N LEU A 304 9.31 15.16 -11.72
CA LEU A 304 8.48 15.48 -12.89
C LEU A 304 8.75 16.93 -13.38
N GLN A 305 8.89 17.89 -12.47
CA GLN A 305 9.27 19.27 -12.83
C GLN A 305 10.63 19.32 -13.53
N HIS A 306 11.64 18.60 -13.01
CA HIS A 306 12.96 18.53 -13.63
C HIS A 306 12.96 17.77 -14.97
N SER A 307 12.01 16.84 -15.19
CA SER A 307 11.92 16.09 -16.44
C SER A 307 11.51 16.93 -17.65
N LYS A 308 11.00 18.15 -17.46
CA LYS A 308 10.58 19.06 -18.54
C LYS A 308 11.74 19.52 -19.45
N VAL A 309 12.95 19.49 -18.91
CA VAL A 309 14.14 19.91 -19.66
C VAL A 309 14.35 18.96 -20.86
N ASP A 310 14.62 19.54 -22.04
CA ASP A 310 14.91 18.85 -23.30
C ASP A 310 13.77 18.00 -23.92
N LEU A 311 12.52 18.21 -23.50
CA LEU A 311 11.38 17.58 -24.18
C LEU A 311 11.03 18.34 -25.45
N LYS A 312 10.79 17.61 -26.55
CA LYS A 312 10.44 18.16 -27.88
C LYS A 312 9.01 17.80 -28.30
N VAL A 313 8.54 16.64 -27.90
CA VAL A 313 7.24 16.08 -28.34
C VAL A 313 6.27 15.99 -27.16
N ALA A 314 6.70 15.44 -26.03
CA ALA A 314 5.86 15.22 -24.84
C ALA A 314 5.94 16.38 -23.82
N THR A 315 6.04 17.64 -24.29
CA THR A 315 6.33 18.83 -23.48
C THR A 315 5.31 19.11 -22.38
N SER A 316 4.03 18.88 -22.63
CA SER A 316 2.93 19.12 -21.68
C SER A 316 2.65 17.94 -20.74
N LEU A 317 3.26 16.77 -20.98
CA LEU A 317 2.98 15.57 -20.21
C LEU A 317 3.36 15.69 -18.71
N PRO A 318 4.53 16.25 -18.33
CA PRO A 318 4.86 16.41 -16.92
C PRO A 318 3.84 17.27 -16.16
N ASP A 319 3.39 18.39 -16.75
CA ASP A 319 2.41 19.28 -16.11
C ASP A 319 1.06 18.61 -15.92
N THR A 320 0.62 17.82 -16.88
CA THR A 320 -0.61 17.03 -16.78
C THR A 320 -0.52 16.05 -15.61
N ILE A 321 0.59 15.33 -15.49
CA ILE A 321 0.79 14.37 -14.39
C ILE A 321 0.83 15.07 -13.04
N ILE A 322 1.57 16.17 -12.91
CA ILE A 322 1.65 16.97 -11.67
C ILE A 322 0.27 17.48 -11.27
N THR A 323 -0.51 18.01 -12.22
CA THR A 323 -1.87 18.49 -11.95
C THR A 323 -2.77 17.37 -11.45
N SER A 324 -2.71 16.20 -12.07
CA SER A 324 -3.49 15.04 -11.65
C SER A 324 -3.06 14.53 -10.27
N ILE A 325 -1.74 14.49 -9.96
CA ILE A 325 -1.24 14.11 -8.63
C ILE A 325 -1.75 15.10 -7.58
N ARG A 326 -1.62 16.42 -7.79
CA ARG A 326 -2.10 17.43 -6.85
C ARG A 326 -3.59 17.32 -6.62
N LYS A 327 -4.38 17.11 -7.68
CA LYS A 327 -5.83 16.91 -7.55
C LYS A 327 -6.18 15.69 -6.69
N GLN A 328 -5.49 14.56 -6.87
CA GLN A 328 -5.80 13.32 -6.13
C GLN A 328 -5.29 13.34 -4.69
N PHE A 329 -4.22 14.08 -4.43
CA PHE A 329 -3.55 14.16 -3.13
C PHE A 329 -3.54 15.57 -2.56
N ALA A 330 -4.58 16.38 -2.86
CA ALA A 330 -4.67 17.79 -2.46
C ALA A 330 -4.53 17.97 -0.94
N LEU A 331 -5.18 17.10 -0.15
CA LEU A 331 -5.10 17.13 1.32
C LEU A 331 -3.67 16.90 1.86
N LEU A 332 -2.80 16.23 1.08
CA LEU A 332 -1.42 15.93 1.47
C LEU A 332 -0.39 16.92 0.88
N LEU A 333 -0.72 17.59 -0.23
CA LEU A 333 0.24 18.41 -0.96
C LEU A 333 -0.05 19.90 -0.91
N ASP A 334 -1.32 20.27 -0.83
CA ASP A 334 -1.77 21.66 -0.92
C ASP A 334 -2.34 22.20 0.40
N ASN A 335 -2.82 21.32 1.33
CA ASN A 335 -3.29 21.69 2.66
C ASN A 335 -2.28 21.30 3.73
N THR A 336 -1.26 22.13 3.96
CA THR A 336 -0.17 21.86 4.91
C THR A 336 -0.55 22.06 6.39
N GLU A 337 -1.73 22.58 6.70
CA GLU A 337 -2.25 22.77 8.06
C GLU A 337 -3.29 21.71 8.44
N GLY A 338 -3.78 20.95 7.46
CA GLY A 338 -4.81 19.94 7.67
C GLY A 338 -4.31 18.69 8.41
N LYS A 339 -5.19 18.05 9.16
CA LYS A 339 -4.92 16.77 9.87
C LYS A 339 -4.26 15.70 8.98
N PRO A 340 -4.70 15.47 7.71
CA PRO A 340 -4.07 14.47 6.85
C PRO A 340 -2.59 14.76 6.55
N PHE A 341 -2.23 16.03 6.34
CA PHE A 341 -0.83 16.42 6.14
C PHE A 341 -0.03 16.22 7.43
N GLN A 342 -0.57 16.64 8.59
CA GLN A 342 0.09 16.47 9.89
C GLN A 342 0.37 15.00 10.18
N GLU A 343 -0.60 14.11 9.97
CA GLU A 343 -0.44 12.67 10.13
C GLU A 343 0.61 12.09 9.16
N ALA A 344 0.57 12.46 7.89
CA ALA A 344 1.56 12.03 6.90
C ALA A 344 2.97 12.54 7.22
N MET A 345 3.09 13.76 7.76
CA MET A 345 4.35 14.32 8.24
C MET A 345 4.86 13.55 9.46
N LEU A 346 4.00 13.33 10.45
CA LEU A 346 4.32 12.57 11.66
C LEU A 346 4.86 11.17 11.33
N THR A 347 4.19 10.48 10.42
CA THR A 347 4.63 9.15 9.97
C THR A 347 5.97 9.19 9.24
N ALA A 348 6.21 10.22 8.42
CA ALA A 348 7.46 10.37 7.68
C ALA A 348 8.64 10.66 8.62
N VAL A 349 8.49 11.61 9.55
CA VAL A 349 9.58 12.03 10.43
C VAL A 349 9.95 11.00 11.49
N THR A 350 9.04 10.07 11.83
CA THR A 350 9.33 8.93 12.71
C THR A 350 10.08 7.80 12.00
N LEU A 351 10.24 7.87 10.66
CA LEU A 351 11.15 6.99 9.93
C LEU A 351 12.58 7.56 9.95
N PRO A 352 13.58 6.84 10.46
CA PRO A 352 14.95 7.34 10.55
C PRO A 352 15.54 7.83 9.23
N VAL A 353 15.06 7.32 8.09
CA VAL A 353 15.49 7.68 6.74
C VAL A 353 14.96 9.04 6.26
N PHE A 354 13.89 9.57 6.88
CA PHE A 354 13.21 10.80 6.44
C PHE A 354 13.22 11.92 7.49
N LYS A 355 14.28 12.06 8.26
CA LYS A 355 14.45 13.16 9.23
C LYS A 355 14.56 14.50 8.51
N LEU A 356 13.42 15.03 8.02
CA LEU A 356 13.29 16.19 7.13
C LEU A 356 13.90 17.46 7.76
N GLU A 357 15.08 17.85 7.33
CA GLU A 357 15.82 19.00 7.88
C GLU A 357 15.02 20.30 7.76
N ASP A 358 14.42 20.56 6.60
CA ASP A 358 13.67 21.80 6.31
C ASP A 358 12.42 21.98 7.17
N LYS A 359 11.92 20.93 7.83
CA LYS A 359 10.69 20.94 8.64
C LYS A 359 10.92 20.44 10.05
N ARG A 360 12.15 20.47 10.53
CA ARG A 360 12.56 19.88 11.83
C ARG A 360 11.76 20.45 13.00
N GLU A 361 11.55 21.77 13.08
CA GLU A 361 10.82 22.39 14.20
C GLU A 361 9.34 21.98 14.20
N TYR A 362 8.71 21.91 13.05
CA TYR A 362 7.35 21.40 12.93
C TYR A 362 7.26 19.91 13.29
N ALA A 363 8.23 19.12 12.84
CA ALA A 363 8.34 17.70 13.17
C ALA A 363 8.47 17.48 14.69
N LYS A 364 9.31 18.28 15.38
CA LYS A 364 9.44 18.23 16.83
C LYS A 364 8.11 18.47 17.54
N MET A 365 7.38 19.50 17.13
CA MET A 365 6.10 19.85 17.71
C MET A 365 5.10 18.67 17.61
N VAL A 366 4.91 18.12 16.41
CA VAL A 366 3.91 17.08 16.14
C VAL A 366 4.28 15.76 16.85
N VAL A 367 5.55 15.35 16.80
CA VAL A 367 6.01 14.11 17.47
C VAL A 367 5.91 14.23 18.99
N ASN A 368 6.29 15.38 19.57
CA ASN A 368 6.18 15.62 21.01
C ASN A 368 4.72 15.57 21.49
N GLU A 369 3.81 16.21 20.75
CA GLU A 369 2.40 16.21 21.09
C GLU A 369 1.82 14.78 21.10
N GLU A 370 2.10 14.00 20.06
CA GLU A 370 1.57 12.65 19.97
C GLU A 370 2.24 11.68 20.96
N ALA A 371 3.53 11.80 21.19
CA ALA A 371 4.23 10.99 22.18
C ALA A 371 3.67 11.23 23.61
N ARG A 372 3.33 12.47 23.96
CA ARG A 372 2.67 12.78 25.23
C ARG A 372 1.27 12.18 25.32
N LYS A 373 0.48 12.25 24.26
CA LYS A 373 -0.86 11.60 24.19
C LYS A 373 -0.75 10.11 24.46
N ILE A 374 0.11 9.41 23.73
CA ILE A 374 0.33 7.96 23.91
C ILE A 374 0.80 7.62 25.32
N SER A 375 1.72 8.41 25.88
CA SER A 375 2.23 8.21 27.24
C SER A 375 1.13 8.40 28.30
N SER A 376 0.25 9.37 28.12
CA SER A 376 -0.89 9.61 29.02
C SER A 376 -1.95 8.50 28.95
N GLU A 377 -2.25 8.00 27.75
CA GLU A 377 -3.18 6.87 27.53
C GLU A 377 -2.66 5.57 28.17
N ALA A 378 -1.35 5.37 28.19
CA ALA A 378 -0.72 4.20 28.82
C ALA A 378 -0.69 4.26 30.37
N GLY A 379 -1.19 5.33 30.99
CA GLY A 379 -1.19 5.51 32.45
C GLY A 379 0.20 5.67 33.06
N THR A 380 1.22 5.90 32.22
CA THR A 380 2.59 6.12 32.65
C THR A 380 2.74 7.58 33.09
N THR A 381 2.32 7.91 34.29
CA THR A 381 2.75 9.16 34.97
C THR A 381 4.27 9.10 35.09
N LEU A 382 4.96 9.84 34.20
CA LEU A 382 6.40 10.03 34.35
C LEU A 382 6.65 10.64 35.72
N PRO A 383 7.46 10.03 36.59
CA PRO A 383 7.80 10.64 37.88
C PRO A 383 8.55 11.93 37.56
N LEU A 384 7.98 13.06 37.95
CA LEU A 384 8.76 14.25 38.17
C LEU A 384 9.83 13.85 39.18
N GLN A 385 11.07 13.71 38.76
CA GLN A 385 12.19 13.53 39.68
C GLN A 385 12.28 14.81 40.51
N GLN A 386 11.58 14.83 41.62
CA GLN A 386 11.88 15.73 42.71
C GLN A 386 13.23 15.27 43.27
N GLN A 387 14.28 15.99 42.94
CA GLN A 387 15.51 15.89 43.72
C GLN A 387 15.19 16.42 45.11
N ASP A 388 15.18 15.51 46.08
CA ASP A 388 15.18 15.87 47.49
C ASP A 388 16.39 16.74 47.74
N THR A 389 16.17 18.04 47.87
CA THR A 389 17.17 18.97 48.36
C THR A 389 17.30 18.74 49.88
N VAL A 390 18.30 17.92 50.23
CA VAL A 390 18.80 17.91 51.61
C VAL A 390 19.34 19.30 51.90
N GLY A 391 18.66 19.99 52.82
CA GLY A 391 19.07 21.30 53.26
C GLY A 391 20.47 21.28 53.85
N ASN A 392 21.35 22.09 53.30
CA ASN A 392 22.58 22.46 53.94
C ASN A 392 22.63 23.99 54.04
N TYR A 393 22.73 24.49 55.26
CA TYR A 393 22.90 25.89 55.61
C TYR A 393 24.24 26.39 55.07
N ASP A 394 24.26 27.63 54.60
CA ASP A 394 25.36 28.49 54.16
C ASP A 394 25.53 28.68 52.64
N ASN A 395 24.62 29.44 52.03
CA ASN A 395 24.96 30.16 50.81
C ASN A 395 24.55 31.65 50.95
N PHE A 396 25.44 32.45 51.47
CA PHE A 396 25.30 33.90 51.58
C PHE A 396 25.39 34.63 50.20
N PHE A 397 25.71 33.90 49.11
CA PHE A 397 25.79 34.43 47.75
C PHE A 397 24.86 33.63 46.82
N ASP A 398 23.54 33.72 47.03
CA ASP A 398 22.55 33.21 46.09
C ASP A 398 22.38 34.21 44.93
N TYR A 399 23.26 34.13 43.92
CA TYR A 399 22.91 34.62 42.59
C TYR A 399 21.82 33.67 42.08
N HIS A 400 20.64 34.21 41.77
CA HIS A 400 19.50 33.50 41.20
C HIS A 400 19.95 32.52 40.13
N GLN A 401 20.21 31.28 40.50
CA GLN A 401 20.20 30.20 39.53
C GLN A 401 18.72 30.02 39.14
N PRO A 402 18.37 30.15 37.85
CA PRO A 402 17.02 29.83 37.44
C PRO A 402 16.72 28.40 37.93
N ALA A 403 15.58 28.24 38.59
CA ALA A 403 15.12 26.93 39.07
C ALA A 403 15.35 25.91 37.91
N PRO A 404 15.90 24.71 38.23
CA PRO A 404 16.11 23.71 37.20
C PRO A 404 14.77 23.50 36.48
N GLN A 405 14.70 23.93 35.21
CA GLN A 405 13.54 23.68 34.38
C GLN A 405 13.37 22.16 34.36
N ALA A 406 12.20 21.68 34.78
CA ALA A 406 11.87 20.27 34.69
C ALA A 406 12.16 19.82 33.24
N VAL A 407 13.16 18.96 33.04
CA VAL A 407 13.56 18.47 31.71
C VAL A 407 12.40 17.68 31.17
N ASP A 408 11.81 18.16 30.11
CA ASP A 408 10.79 17.40 29.37
C ASP A 408 11.49 16.23 28.68
N VAL A 409 11.46 15.10 29.36
CA VAL A 409 12.14 13.85 28.88
C VAL A 409 11.72 13.45 27.48
N ILE A 410 10.43 13.63 27.15
CA ILE A 410 9.92 13.31 25.80
C ILE A 410 10.49 14.28 24.78
N ALA A 411 10.47 15.58 25.04
CA ALA A 411 11.01 16.58 24.12
C ALA A 411 12.52 16.42 23.90
N ASP A 412 13.27 16.05 24.94
CA ASP A 412 14.71 15.76 24.83
C ASP A 412 14.99 14.51 24.00
N GLU A 413 14.20 13.44 24.20
CA GLU A 413 14.29 12.22 23.39
C GLU A 413 14.01 12.50 21.92
N VAL A 414 12.91 13.19 21.59
CA VAL A 414 12.53 13.54 20.21
C VAL A 414 13.61 14.40 19.55
N ASN A 415 14.17 15.36 20.28
CA ASN A 415 15.28 16.19 19.79
C ASN A 415 16.51 15.33 19.45
N LYS A 416 16.90 14.42 20.35
CA LYS A 416 18.03 13.49 20.13
C LYS A 416 17.77 12.58 18.92
N PHE A 417 16.55 12.03 18.80
CA PHE A 417 16.18 11.22 17.65
C PHE A 417 16.30 11.99 16.32
N LEU A 418 15.77 13.20 16.24
CA LEU A 418 15.80 14.01 15.00
C LEU A 418 17.23 14.47 14.66
N CYS A 419 18.13 14.56 15.61
CA CYS A 419 19.55 14.91 15.41
C CYS A 419 20.44 13.68 15.14
N ASP A 420 19.97 12.46 15.42
CA ASP A 420 20.75 11.23 15.21
C ASP A 420 20.96 10.99 13.70
N SER A 421 22.19 10.78 13.27
CA SER A 421 22.54 10.47 11.89
C SER A 421 22.23 9.02 11.47
N ASN A 422 21.86 8.16 12.42
CA ASN A 422 21.54 6.76 12.16
C ASN A 422 20.20 6.65 11.42
N ILE A 423 20.21 6.06 10.23
CA ILE A 423 19.04 5.85 9.36
C ILE A 423 18.41 4.46 9.50
N SER A 424 18.99 3.58 10.33
CA SER A 424 18.46 2.24 10.56
C SER A 424 17.31 2.26 11.54
N LEU A 425 16.26 1.46 11.29
CA LEU A 425 15.16 1.25 12.25
C LEU A 425 15.65 0.70 13.61
N ALA A 426 16.81 0.04 13.65
CA ALA A 426 17.39 -0.45 14.91
C ALA A 426 17.66 0.67 15.92
N CYS A 427 17.87 1.93 15.48
CA CYS A 427 18.07 3.06 16.40
C CYS A 427 16.83 3.34 17.27
N MET A 428 15.63 2.90 16.86
CA MET A 428 14.38 3.09 17.61
C MET A 428 14.41 2.44 19.01
N SER A 429 15.29 1.48 19.25
CA SER A 429 15.47 0.92 20.60
C SER A 429 15.98 1.95 21.62
N THR A 430 16.64 3.01 21.15
CA THR A 430 17.16 4.12 21.98
C THR A 430 16.10 5.19 22.26
N TYR A 431 15.00 5.21 21.50
CA TYR A 431 13.98 6.26 21.49
C TYR A 431 12.58 5.68 21.76
N PRO A 432 12.26 5.23 22.98
CA PRO A 432 11.05 4.47 23.28
C PRO A 432 9.76 5.25 22.98
N ASN A 433 9.68 6.55 23.30
CA ASN A 433 8.48 7.34 23.02
C ASN A 433 8.27 7.57 21.53
N THR A 434 9.32 7.90 20.81
CA THR A 434 9.30 8.03 19.33
C THR A 434 8.94 6.71 18.65
N ARG A 435 9.41 5.59 19.22
CA ARG A 435 9.10 4.23 18.73
C ARG A 435 7.61 3.89 18.88
N GLU A 436 6.95 4.25 19.97
CA GLU A 436 5.51 4.04 20.13
C GLU A 436 4.72 4.85 19.06
N VAL A 437 5.12 6.10 18.82
CA VAL A 437 4.54 6.90 17.72
C VAL A 437 4.75 6.21 16.37
N PHE A 438 5.97 5.73 16.10
CA PHE A 438 6.27 4.99 14.87
C PHE A 438 5.38 3.75 14.73
N LEU A 439 5.25 2.92 15.77
CA LEU A 439 4.44 1.70 15.74
C LEU A 439 2.96 2.01 15.47
N LYS A 440 2.42 3.04 16.09
CA LYS A 440 1.01 3.45 15.93
C LYS A 440 0.73 3.92 14.50
N PHE A 441 1.50 4.85 13.99
CA PHE A 441 1.19 5.55 12.74
C PHE A 441 1.74 4.87 11.50
N ASN A 442 2.84 4.11 11.60
CA ASN A 442 3.41 3.40 10.47
C ASN A 442 2.86 1.97 10.26
N ALA A 443 1.93 1.49 11.11
CA ALA A 443 1.24 0.22 10.92
C ALA A 443 0.47 0.16 9.60
N THR A 444 -0.11 1.28 9.18
CA THR A 444 -0.82 1.43 7.91
C THR A 444 0.06 1.09 6.71
N ILE A 445 -0.51 0.41 5.72
CA ILE A 445 0.12 0.16 4.42
C ILE A 445 -0.47 1.08 3.34
N LEU A 446 0.23 1.22 2.21
CA LEU A 446 -0.15 2.16 1.15
C LEU A 446 -0.85 1.48 -0.04
N SER A 447 -0.89 0.16 -0.03
CA SER A 447 -1.35 -0.62 -1.17
C SER A 447 -2.23 -1.79 -0.75
N SER A 448 -3.32 -2.03 -1.49
CA SER A 448 -4.12 -3.25 -1.42
C SER A 448 -3.49 -4.43 -2.17
N ALA A 449 -2.26 -4.30 -2.66
CA ALA A 449 -1.59 -5.36 -3.44
C ALA A 449 -1.49 -6.70 -2.69
N THR A 450 -1.50 -6.68 -1.36
CA THR A 450 -1.48 -7.89 -0.52
C THR A 450 -2.72 -8.75 -0.72
N VAL A 451 -3.89 -8.15 -0.73
CA VAL A 451 -5.15 -8.87 -1.01
C VAL A 451 -5.25 -9.29 -2.48
N GLU A 452 -4.67 -8.54 -3.43
CA GLU A 452 -4.57 -8.97 -4.82
C GLU A 452 -3.67 -10.21 -4.99
N ARG A 453 -2.57 -10.30 -4.20
CA ARG A 453 -1.72 -11.51 -4.16
C ARG A 453 -2.46 -12.70 -3.56
N LEU A 454 -3.30 -12.47 -2.55
CA LEU A 454 -4.20 -13.49 -2.02
C LEU A 454 -5.09 -14.06 -3.12
N PHE A 455 -5.70 -13.20 -3.94
CA PHE A 455 -6.54 -13.63 -5.05
C PHE A 455 -5.76 -14.35 -6.16
N SER A 456 -4.53 -13.91 -6.44
CA SER A 456 -3.64 -14.62 -7.37
C SER A 456 -3.29 -16.03 -6.88
N LEU A 457 -3.17 -16.22 -5.57
CA LEU A 457 -3.03 -17.53 -4.93
C LEU A 457 -4.34 -18.32 -5.02
N GLY A 458 -5.47 -17.67 -4.71
CA GLY A 458 -6.81 -18.22 -4.79
C GLY A 458 -7.16 -18.74 -6.18
N ALA A 459 -6.79 -18.01 -7.24
CA ALA A 459 -7.00 -18.41 -8.63
C ALA A 459 -6.39 -19.78 -8.96
N ARG A 460 -5.28 -20.16 -8.34
CA ARG A 460 -4.66 -21.48 -8.49
C ARG A 460 -5.42 -22.57 -7.77
N VAL A 461 -6.11 -22.23 -6.67
CA VAL A 461 -6.92 -23.17 -5.88
C VAL A 461 -8.32 -23.30 -6.48
N VAL A 462 -8.90 -22.21 -7.02
CA VAL A 462 -10.25 -22.18 -7.63
C VAL A 462 -10.25 -22.65 -9.08
N ALA A 463 -9.11 -23.10 -9.62
CA ALA A 463 -9.01 -23.60 -11.01
C ALA A 463 -10.04 -24.71 -11.30
N PRO A 464 -10.52 -24.88 -12.56
CA PRO A 464 -11.56 -25.86 -12.92
C PRO A 464 -11.27 -27.29 -12.50
N ARG A 465 -10.01 -27.63 -12.29
CA ARG A 465 -9.58 -28.96 -11.77
C ARG A 465 -10.04 -29.24 -10.35
N TRP A 466 -10.39 -28.19 -9.58
CA TRP A 466 -10.72 -28.26 -8.15
C TRP A 466 -12.19 -27.95 -7.84
N ASN A 467 -13.06 -27.94 -8.86
CA ASN A 467 -14.50 -27.61 -8.73
C ASN A 467 -15.31 -28.58 -7.83
N ARG A 468 -14.66 -29.60 -7.26
CA ARG A 468 -15.25 -30.54 -6.29
C ARG A 468 -14.96 -30.20 -4.83
N LEU A 469 -14.20 -29.15 -4.55
CA LEU A 469 -13.99 -28.67 -3.18
C LEU A 469 -15.19 -27.83 -2.74
N SER A 470 -15.57 -27.94 -1.47
CA SER A 470 -16.53 -27.02 -0.86
C SER A 470 -15.89 -25.63 -0.69
N ASP A 471 -16.71 -24.57 -0.68
CA ASP A 471 -16.23 -23.20 -0.52
C ASP A 471 -15.42 -23.04 0.78
N LYS A 472 -15.86 -23.67 1.89
CA LYS A 472 -15.11 -23.76 3.15
C LYS A 472 -13.71 -24.35 2.96
N CYS A 473 -13.59 -25.48 2.26
CA CYS A 473 -12.29 -26.13 2.05
C CYS A 473 -11.37 -25.29 1.14
N VAL A 474 -11.94 -24.56 0.18
CA VAL A 474 -11.20 -23.61 -0.67
C VAL A 474 -10.62 -22.48 0.18
N GLU A 475 -11.44 -21.87 1.04
CA GLU A 475 -11.01 -20.83 1.96
C GLU A 475 -9.90 -21.32 2.90
N GLU A 476 -10.12 -22.46 3.59
CA GLU A 476 -9.14 -23.06 4.50
C GLU A 476 -7.78 -23.30 3.81
N LEU A 477 -7.80 -23.84 2.58
CA LEU A 477 -6.56 -24.09 1.82
C LEU A 477 -5.84 -22.79 1.42
N ILE A 478 -6.58 -21.75 1.04
CA ILE A 478 -6.01 -20.46 0.70
C ILE A 478 -5.36 -19.84 1.95
N LEU A 479 -6.06 -19.84 3.08
CA LEU A 479 -5.58 -19.26 4.33
C LEU A 479 -4.36 -20.02 4.88
N LEU A 480 -4.38 -21.33 4.89
CA LEU A 480 -3.25 -22.17 5.32
C LEU A 480 -2.01 -21.93 4.47
N ARG A 481 -2.20 -21.74 3.16
CA ARG A 481 -1.08 -21.52 2.25
C ARG A 481 -0.47 -20.12 2.41
N TYR A 482 -1.28 -19.12 2.71
CA TYR A 482 -0.79 -17.75 2.91
C TYR A 482 -0.18 -17.59 4.31
N ASN A 483 -0.88 -18.07 5.32
CA ASN A 483 -0.52 -17.95 6.74
C ASN A 483 0.45 -19.05 7.21
N LYS A 484 1.31 -19.56 6.34
CA LYS A 484 2.24 -20.67 6.66
C LYS A 484 3.14 -20.38 7.87
N ASP A 485 3.44 -19.10 8.13
CA ASP A 485 4.32 -18.68 9.23
C ASP A 485 3.60 -18.76 10.60
N PHE A 486 2.29 -19.06 10.61
CA PHE A 486 1.47 -19.28 11.81
C PHE A 486 1.10 -20.78 12.00
N LEU A 487 1.68 -21.68 11.21
CA LEU A 487 1.43 -23.12 11.31
C LEU A 487 2.18 -23.81 12.47
#